data_a63a01f50dcffd28abfa24fdf92795b0
#
_entry.id   a63a01f50dcffd28abfa24fdf92795b0
#
_cell.length_a   1.000
_cell.length_b   1.000
_cell.length_c   1.000
_cell.angle_alpha   90.00
_cell.angle_beta   90.00
_cell.angle_gamma   90.00
#
_symmetry.space_group_name_H-M   'P 1'
#
loop_
_entity.id
_entity.type
_entity.pdbx_description
1 polymer ?
#
loop_
_entity_poly.entity_id
_entity_poly.type
_entity_poly.pdbx_seq_one_letter_code
_entity_poly.pdbx_strand_id
1 'polypeptide(L)'
;SAASDVYKRQHVSSFLCAKTGGRLSKFINMKTIVLLRHGESTWNRENRFTGWTDVDLTELGIQEANRAGDLLKDRGMAFDHAYTSYLKRAVKTLNCVLDRLDQDWLPVSKSWRLNEKHYGMLQGLNKSETAKKYGDEQVLIWRRSYDVAPPPLAEDDPANPKWDPRYKEVPDSELPRTESLKETINRMMPYWKGTILPSLRTLDNILIVAHGNTLRGMIKYLKNIPDEQLLSLNLPTATPYVFEFDDSLNLEKDYFLGDPEEIRKRMAAVAGQGSAKKKTPTD
;
A
#
# COMPACT_ATOMS: atom_id res chain seq x y z
N SER A 1 -12.99 30.43 -35.10
CA SER A 1 -12.33 30.97 -33.91
C SER A 1 -11.62 29.83 -33.18
N ALA A 2 -10.33 29.94 -33.01
CA ALA A 2 -9.36 28.88 -32.67
C ALA A 2 -9.54 28.15 -31.30
N ALA A 3 -10.64 28.35 -30.58
CA ALA A 3 -10.87 27.71 -29.26
C ALA A 3 -11.71 26.43 -29.33
N SER A 4 -12.30 26.10 -30.50
CA SER A 4 -13.16 24.90 -30.62
C SER A 4 -12.42 23.66 -31.15
N ASP A 5 -11.18 23.82 -31.63
CA ASP A 5 -10.42 22.72 -32.25
C ASP A 5 -9.49 21.97 -31.29
N VAL A 6 -9.26 22.48 -30.10
CA VAL A 6 -8.41 21.82 -29.09
C VAL A 6 -9.18 20.73 -28.33
N TYR A 7 -10.52 20.87 -28.20
CA TYR A 7 -11.35 19.91 -27.48
C TYR A 7 -11.70 18.64 -28.28
N LYS A 8 -11.45 18.64 -29.60
CA LYS A 8 -11.78 17.50 -30.49
C LYS A 8 -10.64 16.51 -30.75
N ARG A 9 -9.42 16.74 -30.19
CA ARG A 9 -8.26 15.87 -30.45
C ARG A 9 -7.99 14.80 -29.39
N GLN A 10 -8.75 14.73 -28.31
CA GLN A 10 -8.53 13.74 -27.25
C GLN A 10 -9.46 12.51 -27.28
N HIS A 11 -10.35 12.40 -28.26
CA HIS A 11 -11.28 11.25 -28.39
C HIS A 11 -11.33 10.60 -29.77
N VAL A 12 -10.24 10.61 -30.52
CA VAL A 12 -10.18 9.90 -31.81
C VAL A 12 -8.91 9.06 -31.88
N SER A 13 -8.91 7.96 -31.15
CA SER A 13 -7.98 6.86 -31.42
C SER A 13 -8.70 5.51 -31.26
N SER A 14 -9.82 5.32 -31.94
CA SER A 14 -10.39 3.98 -32.11
C SER A 14 -11.43 3.93 -33.21
N PHE A 15 -11.05 4.29 -34.45
CA PHE A 15 -11.83 3.87 -35.63
C PHE A 15 -10.92 3.86 -36.85
N LEU A 16 -10.15 2.79 -37.00
CA LEU A 16 -9.77 2.30 -38.32
C LEU A 16 -10.24 0.86 -38.43
N CYS A 17 -11.45 0.71 -38.93
CA CYS A 17 -12.04 -0.56 -39.31
C CYS A 17 -11.39 -1.04 -40.60
N ALA A 18 -10.46 -1.98 -40.52
CA ALA A 18 -10.06 -2.80 -41.66
C ALA A 18 -11.00 -4.01 -41.73
N LYS A 19 -11.90 -4.00 -42.69
CA LYS A 19 -12.71 -5.16 -43.10
C LYS A 19 -11.80 -6.20 -43.74
N THR A 20 -11.38 -7.22 -42.97
CA THR A 20 -11.02 -8.54 -43.50
C THR A 20 -11.55 -9.56 -42.50
N GLY A 21 -12.34 -10.55 -43.01
CA GLY A 21 -13.04 -11.54 -42.24
C GLY A 21 -12.12 -12.33 -41.28
N GLY A 22 -12.45 -12.33 -40.02
CA GLY A 22 -11.76 -13.14 -39.01
C GLY A 22 -12.12 -12.61 -37.62
N ARG A 23 -12.75 -13.44 -36.81
CA ARG A 23 -12.98 -13.33 -35.37
C ARG A 23 -12.81 -11.91 -34.78
N LEU A 24 -13.93 -11.31 -34.37
CA LEU A 24 -13.90 -10.21 -33.41
C LEU A 24 -13.04 -10.66 -32.22
N SER A 25 -11.78 -10.23 -32.16
CA SER A 25 -11.03 -10.23 -30.91
C SER A 25 -11.79 -9.29 -29.99
N LYS A 26 -12.47 -9.84 -29.00
CA LYS A 26 -13.02 -9.10 -27.89
C LYS A 26 -11.85 -8.29 -27.34
N PHE A 27 -11.83 -6.97 -27.52
CA PHE A 27 -10.88 -6.13 -26.81
C PHE A 27 -11.22 -6.30 -25.32
N ILE A 28 -10.44 -7.13 -24.64
CA ILE A 28 -10.53 -7.29 -23.19
C ILE A 28 -10.01 -5.99 -22.63
N ASN A 29 -10.90 -5.19 -22.04
CA ASN A 29 -10.50 -3.98 -21.33
C ASN A 29 -9.93 -4.44 -19.97
N MET A 30 -8.61 -4.48 -19.86
CA MET A 30 -7.95 -4.94 -18.63
C MET A 30 -8.11 -3.87 -17.54
N LYS A 31 -8.58 -4.29 -16.39
CA LYS A 31 -8.61 -3.46 -15.18
C LYS A 31 -7.32 -3.62 -14.40
N THR A 32 -6.76 -2.53 -13.90
CA THR A 32 -5.47 -2.57 -13.20
C THR A 32 -5.57 -1.98 -11.81
N ILE A 33 -5.05 -2.71 -10.82
CA ILE A 33 -4.78 -2.18 -9.49
C ILE A 33 -3.27 -2.17 -9.30
N VAL A 34 -2.71 -1.03 -8.95
CA VAL A 34 -1.33 -0.94 -8.49
C VAL A 34 -1.31 -0.73 -6.98
N LEU A 35 -0.71 -1.64 -6.25
CA LEU A 35 -0.45 -1.53 -4.83
C LEU A 35 0.97 -1.01 -4.61
N LEU A 36 1.11 0.03 -3.78
CA LEU A 36 2.40 0.62 -3.47
C LEU A 36 2.53 0.84 -1.97
N ARG A 37 3.52 0.21 -1.34
CA ARG A 37 3.89 0.52 0.04
C ARG A 37 4.62 1.86 0.05
N HIS A 38 4.35 2.71 1.05
CA HIS A 38 5.08 3.97 1.24
C HIS A 38 6.60 3.78 1.23
N GLY A 39 7.35 4.81 0.81
CA GLY A 39 8.82 4.85 0.86
C GLY A 39 9.37 4.71 2.28
N GLU A 40 10.69 4.57 2.42
CA GLU A 40 11.31 4.48 3.73
C GLU A 40 10.91 5.66 4.61
N SER A 41 10.43 5.38 5.82
CA SER A 41 10.15 6.40 6.84
C SER A 41 11.30 6.50 7.86
N THR A 42 11.33 7.61 8.62
CA THR A 42 12.32 7.81 9.68
C THR A 42 12.37 6.62 10.65
N TRP A 43 11.22 6.09 11.04
CA TRP A 43 11.16 4.94 11.94
C TRP A 43 11.41 3.59 11.26
N ASN A 44 11.29 3.49 9.94
CA ASN A 44 11.81 2.31 9.24
C ASN A 44 13.34 2.27 9.33
N ARG A 45 14.02 3.40 9.09
CA ARG A 45 15.48 3.54 9.20
C ARG A 45 15.98 3.29 10.63
N GLU A 46 15.23 3.77 11.63
CA GLU A 46 15.54 3.57 13.04
C GLU A 46 15.15 2.19 13.58
N ASN A 47 14.57 1.31 12.74
CA ASN A 47 14.07 -0.01 13.12
C ASN A 47 13.05 0.04 14.27
N ARG A 48 12.12 1.01 14.26
CA ARG A 48 11.05 1.15 15.26
C ARG A 48 9.71 0.61 14.77
N PHE A 49 8.85 0.23 15.73
CA PHE A 49 7.44 -0.01 15.45
C PHE A 49 6.73 1.31 15.16
N THR A 50 6.15 1.46 13.98
CA THR A 50 5.55 2.73 13.56
C THR A 50 4.05 2.79 13.83
N GLY A 51 3.30 1.83 13.31
CA GLY A 51 1.83 1.81 13.45
C GLY A 51 1.17 3.09 12.96
N TRP A 52 0.33 3.70 13.81
CA TRP A 52 -0.40 4.93 13.53
C TRP A 52 0.36 6.20 13.87
N THR A 53 1.55 6.11 14.45
CA THR A 53 2.40 7.28 14.63
C THR A 53 2.75 7.89 13.29
N ASP A 54 2.53 9.22 13.18
CA ASP A 54 2.59 9.92 11.89
C ASP A 54 3.98 10.47 11.60
N VAL A 55 4.91 9.57 11.34
CA VAL A 55 6.31 9.88 10.99
C VAL A 55 6.46 10.20 9.50
N ASP A 56 7.50 10.98 9.20
CA ASP A 56 7.80 11.41 7.83
C ASP A 56 8.62 10.37 7.04
N LEU A 57 8.70 10.58 5.72
CA LEU A 57 9.66 9.90 4.87
C LEU A 57 11.09 10.36 5.17
N THR A 58 12.05 9.49 4.92
CA THR A 58 13.46 9.87 4.81
C THR A 58 13.74 10.41 3.40
N GLU A 59 14.91 11.02 3.21
CA GLU A 59 15.38 11.40 1.87
C GLU A 59 15.40 10.19 0.91
N LEU A 60 15.88 9.03 1.40
CA LEU A 60 15.82 7.78 0.66
C LEU A 60 14.37 7.40 0.31
N GLY A 61 13.44 7.56 1.25
CA GLY A 61 12.02 7.26 1.01
C GLY A 61 11.39 8.14 -0.08
N ILE A 62 11.81 9.40 -0.18
CA ILE A 62 11.40 10.31 -1.26
C ILE A 62 12.00 9.83 -2.60
N GLN A 63 13.28 9.48 -2.64
CA GLN A 63 13.94 8.94 -3.84
C GLN A 63 13.29 7.63 -4.29
N GLU A 64 12.95 6.73 -3.36
CA GLU A 64 12.22 5.50 -3.64
C GLU A 64 10.85 5.78 -4.26
N ALA A 65 10.11 6.76 -3.72
CA ALA A 65 8.79 7.15 -4.22
C ALA A 65 8.87 7.74 -5.64
N ASN A 66 9.85 8.61 -5.90
CA ASN A 66 10.12 9.16 -7.23
C ASN A 66 10.44 8.04 -8.23
N ARG A 67 11.32 7.12 -7.87
CA ARG A 67 11.65 5.96 -8.71
C ARG A 67 10.44 5.09 -9.01
N ALA A 68 9.54 4.89 -8.04
CA ALA A 68 8.30 4.17 -8.28
C ALA A 68 7.43 4.88 -9.33
N GLY A 69 7.33 6.21 -9.26
CA GLY A 69 6.66 7.02 -10.28
C GLY A 69 7.29 6.88 -11.67
N ASP A 70 8.63 6.93 -11.75
CA ASP A 70 9.36 6.74 -13.01
C ASP A 70 9.09 5.35 -13.62
N LEU A 71 9.13 4.27 -12.82
CA LEU A 71 8.82 2.91 -13.28
C LEU A 71 7.39 2.79 -13.84
N LEU A 72 6.42 3.47 -13.23
CA LEU A 72 5.04 3.50 -13.71
C LEU A 72 4.92 4.31 -15.00
N LYS A 73 5.60 5.46 -15.09
CA LYS A 73 5.65 6.31 -16.28
C LYS A 73 6.27 5.59 -17.47
N ASP A 74 7.40 4.90 -17.26
CA ASP A 74 8.10 4.13 -18.30
C ASP A 74 7.26 2.98 -18.86
N ARG A 75 6.32 2.48 -18.05
CA ARG A 75 5.31 1.49 -18.47
C ARG A 75 4.10 2.11 -19.16
N GLY A 76 4.06 3.43 -19.31
CA GLY A 76 2.92 4.14 -19.88
C GLY A 76 1.66 4.06 -19.03
N MET A 77 1.79 3.81 -17.72
CA MET A 77 0.65 3.72 -16.82
C MET A 77 0.12 5.10 -16.47
N ALA A 78 -1.19 5.27 -16.59
CA ALA A 78 -1.95 6.41 -16.08
C ALA A 78 -3.11 5.90 -15.25
N PHE A 79 -3.51 6.65 -14.25
CA PHE A 79 -4.55 6.24 -13.31
C PHE A 79 -5.79 7.12 -13.42
N ASP A 80 -6.95 6.54 -13.07
CA ASP A 80 -8.24 7.24 -13.03
C ASP A 80 -8.55 7.75 -11.62
N HIS A 81 -8.00 7.09 -10.60
CA HIS A 81 -8.18 7.43 -9.19
C HIS A 81 -7.05 6.88 -8.32
N ALA A 82 -6.74 7.56 -7.23
CA ALA A 82 -5.82 7.05 -6.22
C ALA A 82 -6.47 6.96 -4.84
N TYR A 83 -6.08 5.95 -4.08
CA TYR A 83 -6.49 5.75 -2.69
C TYR A 83 -5.27 5.75 -1.77
N THR A 84 -5.38 6.38 -0.60
CA THR A 84 -4.32 6.38 0.40
C THR A 84 -4.85 6.48 1.83
N SER A 85 -3.96 6.30 2.80
CA SER A 85 -4.29 6.44 4.22
C SER A 85 -4.27 7.91 4.68
N TYR A 86 -4.52 8.13 5.97
CA TYR A 86 -4.33 9.44 6.62
C TYR A 86 -2.87 9.70 7.03
N LEU A 87 -1.99 8.71 6.99
CA LEU A 87 -0.62 8.84 7.48
C LEU A 87 0.29 9.49 6.44
N LYS A 88 1.01 10.54 6.85
CA LYS A 88 1.78 11.42 5.96
C LYS A 88 2.78 10.66 5.07
N ARG A 89 3.44 9.61 5.55
CA ARG A 89 4.39 8.84 4.76
C ARG A 89 3.76 8.20 3.52
N ALA A 90 2.49 7.74 3.60
CA ALA A 90 1.77 7.22 2.44
C ALA A 90 1.29 8.35 1.53
N VAL A 91 0.75 9.43 2.11
CA VAL A 91 0.31 10.62 1.35
C VAL A 91 1.47 11.24 0.58
N LYS A 92 2.63 11.44 1.22
CA LYS A 92 3.82 12.00 0.57
C LYS A 92 4.38 11.08 -0.51
N THR A 93 4.38 9.76 -0.28
CA THR A 93 4.75 8.79 -1.33
C THR A 93 3.83 8.91 -2.53
N LEU A 94 2.51 8.98 -2.32
CA LEU A 94 1.54 9.18 -3.41
C LEU A 94 1.82 10.48 -4.16
N ASN A 95 2.02 11.59 -3.47
CA ASN A 95 2.29 12.89 -4.12
C ASN A 95 3.55 12.83 -5.00
N CYS A 96 4.65 12.23 -4.51
CA CYS A 96 5.86 12.02 -5.32
C CYS A 96 5.58 11.20 -6.59
N VAL A 97 4.76 10.16 -6.48
CA VAL A 97 4.39 9.32 -7.64
C VAL A 97 3.54 10.10 -8.64
N LEU A 98 2.55 10.86 -8.17
CA LEU A 98 1.67 11.66 -9.05
C LEU A 98 2.44 12.76 -9.77
N ASP A 99 3.37 13.46 -9.10
CA ASP A 99 4.27 14.45 -9.68
C ASP A 99 5.10 13.82 -10.83
N ARG A 100 5.68 12.64 -10.63
CA ARG A 100 6.45 11.94 -11.68
C ARG A 100 5.59 11.51 -12.87
N LEU A 101 4.30 11.22 -12.66
CA LEU A 101 3.34 10.83 -13.69
C LEU A 101 2.70 12.02 -14.41
N ASP A 102 2.95 13.28 -13.98
CA ASP A 102 2.23 14.48 -14.42
C ASP A 102 0.71 14.36 -14.16
N GLN A 103 0.31 13.68 -13.05
CA GLN A 103 -1.07 13.44 -12.67
C GLN A 103 -1.44 14.05 -11.31
N ASP A 104 -0.88 15.22 -10.92
CA ASP A 104 -1.22 15.92 -9.67
C ASP A 104 -2.70 16.28 -9.56
N TRP A 105 -3.37 16.38 -10.70
CA TRP A 105 -4.81 16.63 -10.82
C TRP A 105 -5.68 15.40 -10.52
N LEU A 106 -5.08 14.22 -10.36
CA LEU A 106 -5.82 12.97 -10.18
C LEU A 106 -6.69 13.04 -8.92
N PRO A 107 -7.97 12.60 -8.99
CA PRO A 107 -8.79 12.46 -7.79
C PRO A 107 -8.17 11.49 -6.78
N VAL A 108 -8.05 11.93 -5.52
CA VAL A 108 -7.47 11.14 -4.43
C VAL A 108 -8.46 10.99 -3.29
N SER A 109 -8.74 9.75 -2.90
CA SER A 109 -9.54 9.44 -1.71
C SER A 109 -8.64 8.96 -0.58
N LYS A 110 -8.74 9.63 0.58
CA LYS A 110 -8.04 9.25 1.81
C LYS A 110 -9.00 8.55 2.75
N SER A 111 -8.53 7.48 3.40
CA SER A 111 -9.32 6.79 4.43
C SER A 111 -8.43 6.29 5.55
N TRP A 112 -8.84 6.53 6.81
CA TRP A 112 -8.19 5.96 7.98
C TRP A 112 -8.22 4.42 7.96
N ARG A 113 -9.19 3.82 7.27
CA ARG A 113 -9.29 2.36 7.08
C ARG A 113 -8.12 1.79 6.28
N LEU A 114 -7.36 2.65 5.59
CA LEU A 114 -6.12 2.27 4.90
C LEU A 114 -4.86 2.52 5.73
N ASN A 115 -4.97 2.99 6.99
CA ASN A 115 -3.82 3.14 7.88
C ASN A 115 -3.12 1.80 8.13
N GLU A 116 -1.88 1.86 8.57
CA GLU A 116 -1.09 0.69 8.99
C GLU A 116 -1.75 -0.03 10.19
N LYS A 117 -1.36 -1.26 10.45
CA LYS A 117 -1.68 -1.98 11.68
C LYS A 117 -1.28 -1.14 12.90
N HIS A 118 -2.19 -1.03 13.87
CA HIS A 118 -1.90 -0.35 15.11
C HIS A 118 -1.10 -1.25 16.05
N TYR A 119 0.12 -0.84 16.39
CA TYR A 119 1.02 -1.69 17.19
C TYR A 119 0.87 -1.49 18.71
N GLY A 120 -0.17 -0.78 19.18
CA GLY A 120 -0.42 -0.58 20.61
C GLY A 120 0.77 0.01 21.34
N MET A 121 1.08 -0.53 22.50
CA MET A 121 2.21 -0.08 23.34
C MET A 121 3.60 -0.26 22.70
N LEU A 122 3.71 -0.99 21.60
CA LEU A 122 4.99 -1.16 20.91
C LEU A 122 5.36 0.05 20.02
N GLN A 123 4.40 0.94 19.70
CA GLN A 123 4.67 2.11 18.86
C GLN A 123 5.80 2.96 19.46
N GLY A 124 6.81 3.28 18.64
CA GLY A 124 8.00 4.02 19.05
C GLY A 124 9.13 3.16 19.60
N LEU A 125 8.89 1.92 20.03
CA LEU A 125 9.95 1.05 20.54
C LEU A 125 10.84 0.56 19.39
N ASN A 126 12.15 0.43 19.64
CA ASN A 126 13.08 -0.19 18.71
C ASN A 126 12.83 -1.71 18.69
N LYS A 127 12.69 -2.28 17.50
CA LYS A 127 12.34 -3.71 17.33
C LYS A 127 13.40 -4.66 17.87
N SER A 128 14.70 -4.33 17.68
CA SER A 128 15.79 -5.18 18.16
C SER A 128 15.95 -5.13 19.69
N GLU A 129 15.72 -3.96 20.29
CA GLU A 129 15.72 -3.81 21.75
C GLU A 129 14.50 -4.51 22.36
N THR A 130 13.35 -4.42 21.72
CA THR A 130 12.15 -5.15 22.11
C THR A 130 12.38 -6.65 22.04
N ALA A 131 13.05 -7.14 20.99
CA ALA A 131 13.42 -8.55 20.85
C ALA A 131 14.41 -9.02 21.92
N LYS A 132 15.37 -8.18 22.34
CA LYS A 132 16.23 -8.50 23.48
C LYS A 132 15.47 -8.63 24.81
N LYS A 133 14.41 -7.83 24.96
CA LYS A 133 13.59 -7.80 26.20
C LYS A 133 12.57 -8.94 26.27
N TYR A 134 11.89 -9.23 25.16
CA TYR A 134 10.74 -10.16 25.13
C TYR A 134 11.05 -11.46 24.35
N GLY A 135 12.20 -11.58 23.72
CA GLY A 135 12.58 -12.67 22.82
C GLY A 135 12.20 -12.41 21.36
N ASP A 136 13.01 -12.94 20.44
CA ASP A 136 12.79 -12.83 18.98
C ASP A 136 11.44 -13.43 18.57
N GLU A 137 11.08 -14.57 19.17
CA GLU A 137 9.83 -15.29 18.87
C GLU A 137 8.60 -14.43 19.23
N GLN A 138 8.55 -13.84 20.42
CA GLN A 138 7.44 -13.00 20.84
C GLN A 138 7.30 -11.76 19.97
N VAL A 139 8.41 -11.13 19.59
CA VAL A 139 8.40 -9.96 18.69
C VAL A 139 7.96 -10.37 17.29
N LEU A 140 8.37 -11.55 16.82
CA LEU A 140 7.92 -12.08 15.54
C LEU A 140 6.40 -12.34 15.55
N ILE A 141 5.85 -12.91 16.63
CA ILE A 141 4.42 -13.11 16.83
C ILE A 141 3.69 -11.76 16.73
N TRP A 142 4.07 -10.75 17.51
CA TRP A 142 3.43 -9.43 17.47
C TRP A 142 3.51 -8.74 16.12
N ARG A 143 4.59 -9.00 15.37
CA ARG A 143 4.77 -8.41 14.03
C ARG A 143 4.00 -9.12 12.94
N ARG A 144 3.89 -10.43 13.02
CA ARG A 144 3.53 -11.27 11.88
C ARG A 144 2.32 -12.16 12.08
N SER A 145 1.98 -12.54 13.32
CA SER A 145 0.82 -13.39 13.58
C SER A 145 -0.45 -12.80 12.97
N TYR A 146 -1.30 -13.69 12.49
CA TYR A 146 -2.58 -13.31 11.91
C TYR A 146 -3.55 -12.77 12.97
N ASP A 147 -3.64 -13.42 14.13
CA ASP A 147 -4.67 -13.19 15.14
C ASP A 147 -4.16 -12.67 16.49
N VAL A 148 -2.83 -12.61 16.70
CA VAL A 148 -2.26 -12.09 17.95
C VAL A 148 -1.91 -10.61 17.81
N ALA A 149 -2.58 -9.77 18.62
CA ALA A 149 -2.30 -8.35 18.73
C ALA A 149 -1.19 -8.07 19.75
N PRO A 150 -0.40 -6.99 19.58
CA PRO A 150 0.44 -6.45 20.65
C PRO A 150 -0.39 -5.93 21.82
N PRO A 151 0.21 -5.70 23.02
CA PRO A 151 -0.48 -5.08 24.14
C PRO A 151 -1.13 -3.73 23.75
N PRO A 152 -2.41 -3.49 24.14
CA PRO A 152 -3.11 -2.26 23.76
C PRO A 152 -2.57 -1.04 24.50
N LEU A 153 -2.72 0.15 23.88
CA LEU A 153 -2.56 1.42 24.59
C LEU A 153 -3.56 1.54 25.74
N ALA A 154 -3.18 2.21 26.81
CA ALA A 154 -4.10 2.62 27.86
C ALA A 154 -5.18 3.56 27.29
N GLU A 155 -6.33 3.63 27.97
CA GLU A 155 -7.43 4.48 27.48
C GLU A 155 -7.11 5.97 27.51
N ASP A 156 -6.34 6.38 28.48
CA ASP A 156 -5.87 7.76 28.70
C ASP A 156 -4.53 8.07 28.05
N ASP A 157 -3.93 7.09 27.33
CA ASP A 157 -2.66 7.30 26.64
C ASP A 157 -2.80 8.44 25.62
N PRO A 158 -1.91 9.45 25.62
CA PRO A 158 -1.94 10.55 24.66
C PRO A 158 -1.84 10.12 23.20
N ALA A 159 -1.28 8.93 22.92
CA ALA A 159 -1.19 8.35 21.57
C ALA A 159 -2.45 7.59 21.15
N ASN A 160 -3.47 7.52 22.03
CA ASN A 160 -4.74 6.89 21.67
C ASN A 160 -5.41 7.68 20.52
N PRO A 161 -5.79 7.02 19.41
CA PRO A 161 -6.37 7.68 18.24
C PRO A 161 -7.60 8.55 18.54
N LYS A 162 -8.35 8.27 19.60
CA LYS A 162 -9.52 9.08 19.99
C LYS A 162 -9.20 10.54 20.31
N TRP A 163 -7.94 10.85 20.65
CA TRP A 163 -7.47 12.20 20.91
C TRP A 163 -6.93 12.93 19.67
N ASP A 164 -6.77 12.21 18.56
CA ASP A 164 -6.22 12.76 17.33
C ASP A 164 -7.34 13.38 16.47
N PRO A 165 -7.26 14.68 16.14
CA PRO A 165 -8.30 15.38 15.38
C PRO A 165 -8.56 14.79 13.99
N ARG A 166 -7.64 14.00 13.43
CA ARG A 166 -7.84 13.32 12.15
C ARG A 166 -8.97 12.28 12.19
N TYR A 167 -9.30 11.76 13.38
CA TYR A 167 -10.29 10.70 13.58
C TYR A 167 -11.56 11.16 14.29
N LYS A 168 -11.74 12.47 14.50
CA LYS A 168 -12.87 13.04 15.24
C LYS A 168 -14.26 12.62 14.76
N GLU A 169 -14.39 12.25 13.48
CA GLU A 169 -15.64 11.78 12.88
C GLU A 169 -15.78 10.24 12.94
N VAL A 170 -14.81 9.55 13.51
CA VAL A 170 -14.84 8.09 13.67
C VAL A 170 -15.33 7.76 15.07
N PRO A 171 -16.34 6.89 15.22
CA PRO A 171 -16.77 6.46 16.55
C PRO A 171 -15.61 5.83 17.36
N ASP A 172 -15.48 6.18 18.62
CA ASP A 172 -14.41 5.66 19.50
C ASP A 172 -14.33 4.13 19.50
N SER A 173 -15.49 3.47 19.37
CA SER A 173 -15.60 2.00 19.32
C SER A 173 -14.96 1.38 18.06
N GLU A 174 -14.74 2.17 17.01
CA GLU A 174 -14.07 1.72 15.79
C GLU A 174 -12.57 2.03 15.78
N LEU A 175 -12.09 2.89 16.71
CA LEU A 175 -10.69 3.29 16.78
C LEU A 175 -9.87 2.24 17.55
N PRO A 176 -8.83 1.63 16.93
CA PRO A 176 -8.06 0.59 17.60
C PRO A 176 -7.06 1.17 18.59
N ARG A 177 -6.92 0.54 19.76
CA ARG A 177 -5.79 0.76 20.67
C ARG A 177 -4.64 -0.22 20.43
N THR A 178 -4.89 -1.25 19.64
CA THR A 178 -3.96 -2.25 19.10
C THR A 178 -4.67 -3.06 18.04
N GLU A 179 -3.93 -3.69 17.15
CA GLU A 179 -4.48 -4.59 16.12
C GLU A 179 -3.59 -5.82 15.91
N SER A 180 -4.21 -6.97 15.75
CA SER A 180 -3.67 -8.10 15.00
C SER A 180 -3.76 -7.82 13.49
N LEU A 181 -3.18 -8.68 12.66
CA LEU A 181 -3.35 -8.55 11.20
C LEU A 181 -4.81 -8.80 10.78
N LYS A 182 -5.50 -9.74 11.45
CA LYS A 182 -6.94 -10.03 11.26
C LYS A 182 -7.79 -8.78 11.51
N GLU A 183 -7.54 -8.07 12.60
CA GLU A 183 -8.28 -6.85 12.96
C GLU A 183 -7.98 -5.72 11.96
N THR A 184 -6.73 -5.56 11.52
CA THR A 184 -6.36 -4.61 10.45
C THR A 184 -7.13 -4.91 9.15
N ILE A 185 -7.24 -6.20 8.77
CA ILE A 185 -8.01 -6.63 7.61
C ILE A 185 -9.50 -6.34 7.82
N ASN A 186 -10.07 -6.69 8.98
CA ASN A 186 -11.47 -6.45 9.28
C ASN A 186 -11.84 -4.95 9.22
N ARG A 187 -10.94 -4.08 9.68
CA ARG A 187 -11.10 -2.62 9.60
C ARG A 187 -11.05 -2.12 8.14
N MET A 188 -10.19 -2.68 7.33
CA MET A 188 -9.99 -2.28 5.93
C MET A 188 -11.10 -2.79 5.00
N MET A 189 -11.61 -4.00 5.22
CA MET A 189 -12.51 -4.69 4.29
C MET A 189 -13.82 -3.95 3.97
N PRO A 190 -14.50 -3.24 4.91
CA PRO A 190 -15.68 -2.45 4.56
C PRO A 190 -15.39 -1.39 3.51
N TYR A 191 -14.24 -0.70 3.60
CA TYR A 191 -13.84 0.30 2.61
C TYR A 191 -13.42 -0.33 1.28
N TRP A 192 -12.71 -1.46 1.35
CA TRP A 192 -12.36 -2.23 0.17
C TRP A 192 -13.60 -2.67 -0.62
N LYS A 193 -14.54 -3.36 0.04
CA LYS A 193 -15.74 -3.92 -0.60
C LYS A 193 -16.77 -2.85 -0.97
N GLY A 194 -16.91 -1.80 -0.17
CA GLY A 194 -17.93 -0.77 -0.35
C GLY A 194 -17.50 0.40 -1.23
N THR A 195 -16.20 0.63 -1.41
CA THR A 195 -15.69 1.79 -2.13
C THR A 195 -14.68 1.42 -3.22
N ILE A 196 -13.56 0.77 -2.86
CA ILE A 196 -12.46 0.54 -3.81
C ILE A 196 -12.85 -0.47 -4.89
N LEU A 197 -13.29 -1.66 -4.52
CA LEU A 197 -13.64 -2.70 -5.48
C LEU A 197 -14.79 -2.28 -6.43
N PRO A 198 -15.88 -1.64 -5.94
CA PRO A 198 -16.93 -1.14 -6.83
C PRO A 198 -16.46 -0.08 -7.82
N SER A 199 -15.44 0.73 -7.49
CA SER A 199 -14.93 1.74 -8.41
C SER A 199 -14.33 1.15 -9.69
N LEU A 200 -13.82 -0.07 -9.67
CA LEU A 200 -13.33 -0.79 -10.87
C LEU A 200 -14.43 -1.09 -11.91
N ARG A 201 -15.71 -0.90 -11.58
CA ARG A 201 -16.79 -1.02 -12.58
C ARG A 201 -16.79 0.13 -13.57
N THR A 202 -16.28 1.29 -13.16
CA THR A 202 -16.28 2.54 -13.94
C THR A 202 -14.89 3.07 -14.24
N LEU A 203 -13.88 2.62 -13.47
CA LEU A 203 -12.48 2.99 -13.63
C LEU A 203 -11.69 1.79 -14.16
N ASP A 204 -10.66 2.07 -14.95
CA ASP A 204 -9.81 1.03 -15.52
C ASP A 204 -8.53 0.83 -14.69
N ASN A 205 -7.94 1.92 -14.19
CA ASN A 205 -6.67 1.89 -13.48
C ASN A 205 -6.74 2.65 -12.16
N ILE A 206 -6.48 1.96 -11.05
CA ILE A 206 -6.41 2.60 -9.73
C ILE A 206 -5.06 2.38 -9.06
N LEU A 207 -4.60 3.42 -8.36
CA LEU A 207 -3.38 3.38 -7.55
C LEU A 207 -3.75 3.37 -6.07
N ILE A 208 -3.18 2.43 -5.29
CA ILE A 208 -3.36 2.37 -3.84
C ILE A 208 -2.01 2.50 -3.16
N VAL A 209 -1.78 3.61 -2.48
CA VAL A 209 -0.56 3.83 -1.70
C VAL A 209 -0.86 3.72 -0.22
N ALA A 210 -0.34 2.67 0.41
CA ALA A 210 -0.66 2.35 1.80
C ALA A 210 0.54 1.73 2.56
N HIS A 211 0.29 0.76 3.42
CA HIS A 211 1.24 0.26 4.40
C HIS A 211 1.39 -1.26 4.32
N GLY A 212 2.49 -1.76 4.90
CA GLY A 212 2.86 -3.16 4.77
C GLY A 212 1.77 -4.14 5.19
N ASN A 213 1.17 -3.99 6.37
CA ASN A 213 0.15 -4.94 6.83
C ASN A 213 -1.20 -4.73 6.11
N THR A 214 -1.59 -3.50 5.83
CA THR A 214 -2.81 -3.19 5.09
C THR A 214 -2.78 -3.79 3.69
N LEU A 215 -1.66 -3.60 2.97
CA LEU A 215 -1.49 -4.16 1.62
C LEU A 215 -1.40 -5.69 1.64
N ARG A 216 -0.79 -6.30 2.68
CA ARG A 216 -0.82 -7.76 2.86
C ARG A 216 -2.24 -8.29 2.98
N GLY A 217 -3.12 -7.55 3.69
CA GLY A 217 -4.54 -7.87 3.76
C GLY A 217 -5.25 -7.80 2.41
N MET A 218 -4.96 -6.77 1.60
CA MET A 218 -5.49 -6.66 0.24
C MET A 218 -5.03 -7.81 -0.67
N ILE A 219 -3.73 -8.11 -0.63
CA ILE A 219 -3.14 -9.19 -1.44
C ILE A 219 -3.72 -10.55 -1.03
N LYS A 220 -3.91 -10.79 0.28
CA LYS A 220 -4.59 -11.98 0.77
C LYS A 220 -5.95 -12.15 0.10
N TYR A 221 -6.74 -11.09 0.06
CA TYR A 221 -8.06 -11.11 -0.56
C TYR A 221 -7.98 -11.33 -2.08
N LEU A 222 -7.11 -10.57 -2.77
CA LEU A 222 -6.98 -10.63 -4.23
C LEU A 222 -6.49 -11.98 -4.75
N LYS A 223 -5.58 -12.62 -4.02
CA LYS A 223 -4.94 -13.90 -4.42
C LYS A 223 -5.51 -15.11 -3.67
N ASN A 224 -6.50 -14.91 -2.79
CA ASN A 224 -7.05 -15.95 -1.93
C ASN A 224 -5.96 -16.74 -1.15
N ILE A 225 -4.99 -16.00 -0.56
CA ILE A 225 -3.86 -16.59 0.15
C ILE A 225 -4.32 -17.12 1.52
N PRO A 226 -3.99 -18.37 1.89
CA PRO A 226 -4.22 -18.91 3.24
C PRO A 226 -3.47 -18.10 4.32
N ASP A 227 -3.98 -18.13 5.57
CA ASP A 227 -3.42 -17.36 6.69
C ASP A 227 -1.95 -17.71 6.95
N GLU A 228 -1.57 -18.98 6.82
CA GLU A 228 -0.21 -19.48 7.04
C GLU A 228 0.79 -18.91 6.04
N GLN A 229 0.39 -18.72 4.79
CA GLN A 229 1.25 -18.18 3.74
C GLN A 229 1.43 -16.66 3.86
N LEU A 230 0.51 -15.98 4.56
CA LEU A 230 0.56 -14.53 4.75
C LEU A 230 1.78 -14.09 5.58
N LEU A 231 2.30 -14.98 6.44
CA LEU A 231 3.50 -14.72 7.25
C LEU A 231 4.75 -14.43 6.41
N SER A 232 4.89 -15.13 5.28
CA SER A 232 6.04 -15.01 4.38
C SER A 232 5.94 -13.84 3.38
N LEU A 233 4.77 -13.23 3.24
CA LEU A 233 4.57 -12.14 2.29
C LEU A 233 5.26 -10.86 2.78
N ASN A 234 6.33 -10.46 2.10
CA ASN A 234 7.08 -9.25 2.38
C ASN A 234 6.93 -8.27 1.23
N LEU A 235 6.56 -7.02 1.54
CA LEU A 235 6.43 -5.95 0.56
C LEU A 235 7.56 -4.94 0.76
N PRO A 236 8.45 -4.76 -0.22
CA PRO A 236 9.47 -3.71 -0.15
C PRO A 236 8.81 -2.33 -0.20
N THR A 237 9.49 -1.32 0.32
CA THR A 237 9.04 0.08 0.24
C THR A 237 9.02 0.54 -1.22
N ALA A 238 8.07 1.37 -1.58
CA ALA A 238 7.94 2.05 -2.87
C ALA A 238 8.31 1.17 -4.10
N THR A 239 7.83 -0.07 -4.10
CA THR A 239 7.97 -0.99 -5.24
C THR A 239 6.58 -1.29 -5.77
N PRO A 240 6.20 -0.82 -6.98
CA PRO A 240 4.86 -1.03 -7.50
C PRO A 240 4.57 -2.52 -7.70
N TYR A 241 3.44 -2.99 -7.18
CA TYR A 241 2.93 -4.34 -7.38
C TYR A 241 1.63 -4.25 -8.18
N VAL A 242 1.67 -4.72 -9.40
CA VAL A 242 0.59 -4.60 -10.40
C VAL A 242 -0.28 -5.84 -10.36
N PHE A 243 -1.59 -5.64 -10.40
CA PHE A 243 -2.61 -6.68 -10.53
C PHE A 243 -3.49 -6.34 -11.72
N GLU A 244 -3.59 -7.24 -12.68
CA GLU A 244 -4.40 -7.09 -13.88
C GLU A 244 -5.57 -8.07 -13.85
N PHE A 245 -6.75 -7.56 -14.18
CA PHE A 245 -8.02 -8.28 -14.11
C PHE A 245 -8.73 -8.23 -15.46
N ASP A 246 -9.53 -9.26 -15.75
CA ASP A 246 -10.47 -9.24 -16.86
C ASP A 246 -11.69 -8.35 -16.56
N ASP A 247 -12.59 -8.20 -17.55
CA ASP A 247 -13.84 -7.45 -17.40
C ASP A 247 -14.78 -7.99 -16.32
N SER A 248 -14.60 -9.23 -15.89
CA SER A 248 -15.37 -9.89 -14.82
C SER A 248 -14.69 -9.75 -13.45
N LEU A 249 -13.58 -9.02 -13.37
CA LEU A 249 -12.73 -8.83 -12.19
C LEU A 249 -12.09 -10.14 -11.69
N ASN A 250 -11.84 -11.10 -12.59
CA ASN A 250 -10.96 -12.23 -12.28
C ASN A 250 -9.52 -11.80 -12.42
N LEU A 251 -8.69 -12.15 -11.45
CA LEU A 251 -7.24 -11.88 -11.49
C LEU A 251 -6.58 -12.73 -12.57
N GLU A 252 -5.99 -12.08 -13.57
CA GLU A 252 -5.28 -12.73 -14.68
C GLU A 252 -3.78 -12.88 -14.37
N LYS A 253 -3.17 -11.82 -13.86
CA LYS A 253 -1.76 -11.84 -13.49
C LYS A 253 -1.41 -10.80 -12.43
N ASP A 254 -0.30 -11.04 -11.75
CA ASP A 254 0.29 -10.09 -10.83
C ASP A 254 1.83 -10.10 -10.93
N TYR A 255 2.45 -8.94 -10.81
CA TYR A 255 3.90 -8.78 -10.90
C TYR A 255 4.41 -7.48 -10.29
N PHE A 256 5.64 -7.51 -9.79
CA PHE A 256 6.34 -6.29 -9.36
C PHE A 256 6.99 -5.59 -10.56
N LEU A 257 7.01 -4.24 -10.54
CA LEU A 257 7.80 -3.43 -11.46
C LEU A 257 9.19 -3.18 -10.88
N GLY A 258 10.22 -3.33 -11.71
CA GLY A 258 11.61 -3.10 -11.36
C GLY A 258 12.49 -4.34 -11.56
N ASP A 259 13.74 -4.24 -11.15
CA ASP A 259 14.71 -5.33 -11.25
C ASP A 259 14.39 -6.47 -10.27
N PRO A 260 14.21 -7.72 -10.75
CA PRO A 260 13.82 -8.85 -9.90
C PRO A 260 14.85 -9.19 -8.80
N GLU A 261 16.14 -8.99 -9.06
CA GLU A 261 17.21 -9.24 -8.09
C GLU A 261 17.17 -8.21 -6.95
N GLU A 262 17.00 -6.93 -7.30
CA GLU A 262 16.87 -5.86 -6.33
C GLU A 262 15.61 -6.05 -5.47
N ILE A 263 14.48 -6.39 -6.08
CA ILE A 263 13.22 -6.67 -5.39
C ILE A 263 13.40 -7.80 -4.39
N ARG A 264 14.02 -8.91 -4.77
CA ARG A 264 14.31 -10.04 -3.86
C ARG A 264 15.18 -9.62 -2.68
N LYS A 265 16.24 -8.84 -2.91
CA LYS A 265 17.10 -8.32 -1.84
C LYS A 265 16.34 -7.44 -0.86
N ARG A 266 15.48 -6.54 -1.38
CA ARG A 266 14.65 -5.64 -0.56
C ARG A 266 13.58 -6.40 0.23
N MET A 267 12.96 -7.43 -0.34
CA MET A 267 12.02 -8.32 0.36
C MET A 267 12.72 -9.07 1.51
N ALA A 268 13.93 -9.59 1.28
CA ALA A 268 14.73 -10.25 2.32
C ALA A 268 15.12 -9.28 3.44
N ALA A 269 15.46 -8.04 3.11
CA ALA A 269 15.76 -7.00 4.11
C ALA A 269 14.54 -6.70 5.01
N VAL A 270 13.33 -6.64 4.45
CA VAL A 270 12.08 -6.47 5.22
C VAL A 270 11.82 -7.69 6.12
N ALA A 271 12.08 -8.90 5.65
CA ALA A 271 11.94 -10.12 6.44
C ALA A 271 12.86 -10.13 7.67
N GLY A 272 14.11 -9.68 7.51
CA GLY A 272 15.13 -9.63 8.56
C GLY A 272 14.97 -8.51 9.58
N GLN A 273 14.02 -7.58 9.41
CA GLN A 273 13.76 -6.53 10.41
C GLN A 273 13.25 -7.12 11.73
N GLY A 274 13.78 -6.63 12.85
CA GLY A 274 13.31 -7.01 14.20
C GLY A 274 13.94 -8.28 14.78
N SER A 275 14.99 -8.84 14.17
CA SER A 275 15.85 -9.83 14.81
C SER A 275 16.82 -9.14 15.78
N ALA A 276 17.07 -9.76 16.95
CA ALA A 276 18.09 -9.34 17.90
C ALA A 276 19.52 -9.59 17.38
N LYS A 277 19.69 -10.45 16.38
CA LYS A 277 21.00 -10.71 15.77
C LYS A 277 21.48 -9.47 15.00
N LYS A 278 22.61 -8.90 15.43
CA LYS A 278 23.32 -7.86 14.68
C LYS A 278 23.60 -8.37 13.26
N LYS A 279 23.20 -7.62 12.23
CA LYS A 279 23.84 -7.74 10.93
C LYS A 279 25.31 -7.41 11.16
N THR A 280 26.22 -8.35 10.93
CA THR A 280 27.64 -8.04 10.73
C THR A 280 27.70 -7.07 9.55
N PRO A 281 28.38 -5.91 9.66
CA PRO A 281 28.66 -5.12 8.49
C PRO A 281 29.50 -6.00 7.58
N THR A 282 29.04 -6.27 6.40
CA THR A 282 29.91 -6.75 5.31
C THR A 282 30.67 -5.51 4.85
N ASP A 283 31.99 -5.54 5.09
CA ASP A 283 32.98 -4.64 4.52
C ASP A 283 32.80 -4.48 3.01
#